data_71364bc7250fb8b45a6d5b32b476b466
#
_entry.id   71364bc7250fb8b45a6d5b32b476b466
#
_cell.length_a   1.000
_cell.length_b   1.000
_cell.length_c   1.000
_cell.angle_alpha   90.00
_cell.angle_beta   90.00
_cell.angle_gamma   90.00
#
_symmetry.space_group_name_H-M   'P 1'
#
loop_
_entity.id
_entity.type
_entity.pdbx_description
1 polymer ?
#
loop_
_entity_poly.entity_id
_entity_poly.type
_entity_poly.pdbx_seq_one_letter_code
_entity_poly.pdbx_strand_id
1 'polypeptide(L)'
;MNEKRMTPYSDKELEHFKALILEKKSEAEKEIELLKGQISQDNRGELDNDSGYSFHIADSAAVATGRENIYIMIDRQQKLISYLDRALVRIEQKTYGICRVTGKKIPKERLEAIPHTELSVEGKIEEQHGRRR
;
A
#
# COMPACT_ATOMS: atom_id res chain seq x y z
N MET A 1 12.88 12.48 -27.94
CA MET A 1 13.01 12.13 -27.86
C MET A 1 13.32 11.47 -27.24
N ASN A 2 13.24 11.15 -27.10
CA ASN A 2 13.42 10.64 -26.70
C ASN A 2 13.73 10.02 -25.74
N GLU A 3 12.97 9.84 -25.56
CA GLU A 3 13.18 9.34 -24.38
C GLU A 3 13.49 7.97 -24.33
N LYS A 4 14.38 7.62 -23.44
CA LYS A 4 14.81 6.29 -23.34
C LYS A 4 13.73 5.46 -22.71
N ARG A 5 13.16 4.62 -23.51
CA ARG A 5 12.20 3.66 -23.04
C ARG A 5 12.96 2.52 -22.38
N MET A 6 12.99 2.47 -21.07
CA MET A 6 13.68 1.42 -20.35
C MET A 6 12.79 0.23 -20.05
N THR A 7 11.48 0.46 -19.97
CA THR A 7 10.55 -0.62 -19.64
C THR A 7 10.54 -1.72 -20.72
N PRO A 8 10.55 -2.99 -20.31
CA PRO A 8 10.42 -4.09 -21.26
C PRO A 8 8.98 -4.35 -21.71
N TYR A 9 8.02 -3.63 -21.13
CA TYR A 9 6.61 -3.85 -21.40
C TYR A 9 6.09 -2.89 -22.47
N SER A 10 5.15 -3.39 -23.28
CA SER A 10 4.52 -2.57 -24.31
C SER A 10 3.60 -1.53 -23.69
N ASP A 11 3.21 -0.53 -24.49
CA ASP A 11 2.26 0.48 -24.05
C ASP A 11 0.94 -0.15 -23.62
N LYS A 12 0.49 -1.17 -24.33
CA LYS A 12 -0.73 -1.89 -23.98
C LYS A 12 -0.60 -2.57 -22.62
N GLU A 13 0.54 -3.19 -22.36
CA GLU A 13 0.80 -3.83 -21.07
C GLU A 13 0.88 -2.79 -19.96
N LEU A 14 1.52 -1.64 -20.24
CA LEU A 14 1.58 -0.56 -19.26
C LEU A 14 0.20 -0.02 -18.92
N GLU A 15 -0.70 0.07 -19.91
CA GLU A 15 -2.07 0.47 -19.64
C GLU A 15 -2.78 -0.52 -18.74
N HIS A 16 -2.53 -1.81 -18.95
CA HIS A 16 -3.10 -2.84 -18.10
C HIS A 16 -2.62 -2.67 -16.65
N PHE A 17 -1.33 -2.49 -16.46
CA PHE A 17 -0.79 -2.31 -15.11
C PHE A 17 -1.25 -1.00 -14.48
N LYS A 18 -1.38 0.04 -15.29
CA LYS A 18 -1.91 1.32 -14.81
C LYS A 18 -3.32 1.16 -14.27
N ALA A 19 -4.18 0.45 -14.99
CA ALA A 19 -5.55 0.20 -14.55
C ALA A 19 -5.56 -0.58 -13.25
N LEU A 20 -4.71 -1.59 -13.15
CA LEU A 20 -4.60 -2.41 -11.95
C LEU A 20 -4.14 -1.57 -10.74
N ILE A 21 -3.16 -0.69 -10.95
CA ILE A 21 -2.66 0.19 -9.90
C ILE A 21 -3.74 1.15 -9.43
N LEU A 22 -4.47 1.75 -10.37
CA LEU A 22 -5.54 2.67 -10.03
C LEU A 22 -6.66 1.98 -9.25
N GLU A 23 -6.98 0.75 -9.60
CA GLU A 23 -7.97 -0.03 -8.88
C GLU A 23 -7.52 -0.30 -7.46
N LYS A 24 -6.28 -0.72 -7.27
CA LYS A 24 -5.74 -0.99 -5.94
C LYS A 24 -5.66 0.29 -5.10
N LYS A 25 -5.33 1.40 -5.72
CA LYS A 25 -5.31 2.69 -5.03
C LYS A 25 -6.70 3.06 -4.54
N SER A 26 -7.71 2.88 -5.39
CA SER A 26 -9.10 3.14 -5.02
C SER A 26 -9.53 2.28 -3.85
N GLU A 27 -9.17 0.99 -3.87
CA GLU A 27 -9.49 0.08 -2.77
C GLU A 27 -8.84 0.51 -1.47
N ALA A 28 -7.57 0.95 -1.54
CA ALA A 28 -6.85 1.41 -0.37
C ALA A 28 -7.49 2.67 0.22
N GLU A 29 -7.90 3.60 -0.65
CA GLU A 29 -8.57 4.81 -0.21
C GLU A 29 -9.89 4.51 0.48
N LYS A 30 -10.66 3.57 -0.06
CA LYS A 30 -11.92 3.15 0.55
C LYS A 30 -11.69 2.49 1.90
N GLU A 31 -10.64 1.69 1.99
CA GLU A 31 -10.31 1.04 3.26
C GLU A 31 -9.96 2.07 4.33
N ILE A 32 -9.23 3.11 3.96
CA ILE A 32 -8.90 4.19 4.90
C ILE A 32 -10.17 4.87 5.39
N GLU A 33 -11.12 5.15 4.49
CA GLU A 33 -12.37 5.79 4.88
C GLU A 33 -13.17 4.92 5.85
N LEU A 34 -13.22 3.62 5.61
CA LEU A 34 -13.88 2.69 6.51
C LEU A 34 -13.21 2.68 7.89
N LEU A 35 -11.88 2.66 7.91
CA LEU A 35 -11.13 2.64 9.17
C LEU A 35 -11.35 3.94 9.96
N LYS A 36 -11.33 5.07 9.27
CA LYS A 36 -11.61 6.36 9.90
C LYS A 36 -13.02 6.41 10.48
N GLY A 37 -13.97 5.80 9.76
CA GLY A 37 -15.33 5.70 10.25
C GLY A 37 -15.44 4.91 11.54
N GLN A 38 -14.66 3.84 11.66
CA GLN A 38 -14.65 3.04 12.88
C GLN A 38 -14.14 3.84 14.07
N ILE A 39 -13.11 4.65 13.86
CA ILE A 39 -12.57 5.51 14.92
C ILE A 39 -13.66 6.51 15.36
N SER A 40 -14.34 7.13 14.41
CA SER A 40 -15.40 8.10 14.73
C SER A 40 -16.53 7.46 15.51
N GLN A 41 -16.92 6.24 15.13
CA GLN A 41 -17.98 5.52 15.84
C GLN A 41 -17.58 5.20 17.27
N ASP A 42 -16.34 4.75 17.46
CA ASP A 42 -15.85 4.45 18.80
C ASP A 42 -15.87 5.70 19.69
N ASN A 43 -15.45 6.83 19.13
CA ASN A 43 -15.46 8.09 19.86
C ASN A 43 -16.87 8.52 20.24
N ARG A 44 -17.83 8.35 19.32
CA ARG A 44 -19.23 8.67 19.61
C ARG A 44 -19.79 7.78 20.69
N GLY A 45 -19.46 6.48 20.63
CA GLY A 45 -19.91 5.54 21.65
C GLY A 45 -19.43 5.93 23.03
N GLU A 46 -18.20 6.39 23.13
CA GLU A 46 -17.64 6.84 24.40
C GLU A 46 -18.37 8.07 24.92
N LEU A 47 -18.71 9.00 24.04
CA LEU A 47 -19.37 10.24 24.43
C LEU A 47 -20.82 10.02 24.84
N ASP A 48 -21.48 9.05 24.24
CA ASP A 48 -22.92 8.85 24.44
C ASP A 48 -23.26 7.93 25.60
N ASN A 49 -22.29 7.28 26.21
CA ASN A 49 -22.56 6.18 27.13
C ASN A 49 -22.25 6.50 28.57
N ASP A 50 -23.07 7.35 29.17
CA ASP A 50 -22.95 7.70 30.58
C ASP A 50 -23.31 6.54 31.50
N SER A 51 -24.19 5.66 31.06
CA SER A 51 -24.70 4.58 31.88
C SER A 51 -23.77 3.39 32.03
N GLY A 52 -22.71 3.35 31.23
CA GLY A 52 -21.76 2.23 31.23
C GLY A 52 -20.44 2.54 31.87
N TYR A 53 -20.41 3.47 32.84
CA TYR A 53 -19.14 3.93 33.37
C TYR A 53 -18.27 2.81 33.96
N SER A 54 -18.89 1.90 34.70
CA SER A 54 -18.13 0.78 35.30
C SER A 54 -17.73 -0.25 34.26
N PHE A 55 -18.42 -0.31 33.14
CA PHE A 55 -18.04 -1.16 32.00
C PHE A 55 -16.83 -0.62 31.28
N HIS A 56 -16.71 0.69 31.25
CA HIS A 56 -15.63 1.35 30.51
C HIS A 56 -14.24 1.08 31.05
N ILE A 57 -14.12 0.88 32.35
CA ILE A 57 -12.81 0.65 32.94
C ILE A 57 -12.22 -0.67 32.47
N ALA A 58 -13.05 -1.69 32.29
CA ALA A 58 -12.60 -2.99 31.82
C ALA A 58 -12.32 -2.98 30.31
N ASP A 59 -13.14 -2.24 29.55
CA ASP A 59 -13.07 -2.24 28.09
C ASP A 59 -12.17 -1.17 27.52
N SER A 60 -11.81 -0.16 28.30
CA SER A 60 -11.05 0.98 27.75
C SER A 60 -9.68 0.55 27.19
N ALA A 61 -9.03 -0.43 27.82
CA ALA A 61 -7.75 -0.92 27.32
C ALA A 61 -7.92 -1.64 25.99
N ALA A 62 -8.97 -2.44 25.84
CA ALA A 62 -9.26 -3.14 24.59
C ALA A 62 -9.62 -2.17 23.48
N VAL A 63 -10.43 -1.14 23.81
CA VAL A 63 -10.82 -0.12 22.85
C VAL A 63 -9.60 0.67 22.41
N ALA A 64 -8.73 1.06 23.34
CA ALA A 64 -7.51 1.78 23.01
C ALA A 64 -6.59 0.95 22.13
N THR A 65 -6.45 -0.36 22.41
CA THR A 65 -5.66 -1.26 21.59
C THR A 65 -6.27 -1.39 20.20
N GLY A 66 -7.60 -1.47 20.13
CA GLY A 66 -8.30 -1.52 18.86
C GLY A 66 -8.05 -0.30 18.00
N ARG A 67 -8.11 0.88 18.63
CA ARG A 67 -7.83 2.15 17.93
C ARG A 67 -6.39 2.19 17.43
N GLU A 68 -5.46 1.76 18.27
CA GLU A 68 -4.07 1.73 17.91
C GLU A 68 -3.86 0.85 16.69
N ASN A 69 -4.51 -0.32 16.65
CA ASN A 69 -4.44 -1.21 15.50
C ASN A 69 -5.04 -0.57 14.25
N ILE A 70 -6.13 0.17 14.41
CA ILE A 70 -6.76 0.88 13.30
C ILE A 70 -5.79 1.92 12.73
N TYR A 71 -5.12 2.69 13.59
CA TYR A 71 -4.15 3.68 13.13
C TYR A 71 -3.00 3.02 12.38
N ILE A 72 -2.54 1.86 12.86
CA ILE A 72 -1.49 1.10 12.17
C ILE A 72 -1.97 0.67 10.77
N MET A 73 -3.21 0.20 10.68
CA MET A 73 -3.78 -0.21 9.41
C MET A 73 -3.93 0.95 8.44
N ILE A 74 -4.36 2.11 8.94
CA ILE A 74 -4.44 3.32 8.13
C ILE A 74 -3.06 3.68 7.59
N ASP A 75 -2.05 3.66 8.46
CA ASP A 75 -0.69 3.98 8.06
C ASP A 75 -0.20 3.04 6.95
N ARG A 76 -0.48 1.75 7.07
CA ARG A 76 -0.11 0.78 6.05
C ARG A 76 -0.77 1.08 4.70
N GLN A 77 -2.05 1.45 4.73
CA GLN A 77 -2.76 1.78 3.50
C GLN A 77 -2.23 3.07 2.88
N GLN A 78 -1.89 4.06 3.70
CA GLN A 78 -1.30 5.30 3.19
C GLN A 78 0.06 5.06 2.55
N LYS A 79 0.87 4.18 3.13
CA LYS A 79 2.15 3.81 2.54
C LYS A 79 1.95 3.07 1.22
N LEU A 80 0.96 2.18 1.17
CA LEU A 80 0.64 1.46 -0.06
C LEU A 80 0.26 2.45 -1.16
N ILE A 81 -0.58 3.44 -0.85
CA ILE A 81 -0.98 4.45 -1.82
C ILE A 81 0.25 5.20 -2.33
N SER A 82 1.19 5.54 -1.44
CA SER A 82 2.41 6.21 -1.84
C SER A 82 3.22 5.36 -2.83
N TYR A 83 3.35 4.06 -2.57
CA TYR A 83 4.05 3.15 -3.47
C TYR A 83 3.32 3.02 -4.81
N LEU A 84 1.99 2.96 -4.78
CA LEU A 84 1.20 2.88 -6.00
C LEU A 84 1.36 4.15 -6.84
N ASP A 85 1.37 5.31 -6.19
CA ASP A 85 1.59 6.57 -6.90
C ASP A 85 2.96 6.61 -7.57
N ARG A 86 3.98 6.12 -6.89
CA ARG A 86 5.32 6.04 -7.48
C ARG A 86 5.35 5.11 -8.68
N ALA A 87 4.59 4.02 -8.61
CA ALA A 87 4.49 3.09 -9.74
C ALA A 87 3.85 3.78 -10.95
N LEU A 88 2.83 4.61 -10.71
CA LEU A 88 2.20 5.37 -11.79
C LEU A 88 3.21 6.31 -12.45
N VAL A 89 4.07 6.95 -11.66
CA VAL A 89 5.11 7.82 -12.21
C VAL A 89 6.06 7.02 -13.09
N ARG A 90 6.46 5.82 -12.65
CA ARG A 90 7.35 4.98 -13.46
C ARG A 90 6.70 4.56 -14.77
N ILE A 91 5.39 4.31 -14.77
CA ILE A 91 4.68 4.00 -16.02
C ILE A 91 4.75 5.20 -16.97
N GLU A 92 4.50 6.40 -16.44
CA GLU A 92 4.58 7.63 -17.24
C GLU A 92 5.98 7.82 -17.83
N GLN A 93 7.00 7.54 -17.04
CA GLN A 93 8.39 7.71 -17.46
C GLN A 93 8.94 6.54 -18.28
N LYS A 94 8.12 5.50 -18.50
CA LYS A 94 8.54 4.30 -19.25
C LYS A 94 9.71 3.58 -18.60
N THR A 95 9.72 3.56 -17.26
CA THR A 95 10.74 2.84 -16.49
C THR A 95 10.14 1.71 -15.65
N TYR A 96 8.85 1.48 -15.80
CA TYR A 96 8.12 0.48 -15.01
C TYR A 96 8.57 -0.95 -15.34
N GLY A 97 8.61 -1.80 -14.31
CA GLY A 97 8.84 -3.23 -14.52
C GLY A 97 10.30 -3.65 -14.55
N ILE A 98 11.19 -2.78 -14.12
CA ILE A 98 12.62 -3.07 -14.04
C ILE A 98 13.03 -3.12 -12.58
N CYS A 99 13.70 -4.20 -12.20
CA CYS A 99 14.20 -4.35 -10.82
C CYS A 99 15.32 -3.33 -10.57
N ARG A 100 15.19 -2.53 -9.52
CA ARG A 100 16.16 -1.49 -9.20
C ARG A 100 17.49 -2.04 -8.69
N VAL A 101 17.51 -3.30 -8.28
CA VAL A 101 18.74 -3.93 -7.78
C VAL A 101 19.47 -4.69 -8.88
N THR A 102 18.75 -5.54 -9.64
CA THR A 102 19.38 -6.38 -10.65
C THR A 102 19.38 -5.75 -12.05
N GLY A 103 18.54 -4.74 -12.27
CA GLY A 103 18.38 -4.16 -13.59
C GLY A 103 17.62 -5.03 -14.58
N LYS A 104 17.13 -6.16 -14.12
CA LYS A 104 16.42 -7.11 -14.98
C LYS A 104 14.91 -6.90 -14.91
N LYS A 105 14.23 -7.46 -15.89
CA LYS A 105 12.78 -7.41 -15.98
C LYS A 105 12.13 -8.07 -14.77
N ILE A 106 11.13 -7.41 -14.19
CA ILE A 106 10.29 -8.02 -13.17
C ILE A 106 9.20 -8.81 -13.89
N PRO A 107 9.00 -10.10 -13.57
CA PRO A 107 8.01 -10.91 -14.30
C PRO A 107 6.59 -10.38 -14.15
N LYS A 108 5.77 -10.59 -15.19
CA LYS A 108 4.37 -10.16 -15.17
C LYS A 108 3.61 -10.70 -13.97
N GLU A 109 3.84 -11.98 -13.64
CA GLU A 109 3.13 -12.60 -12.52
C GLU A 109 3.36 -11.85 -11.22
N ARG A 110 4.60 -11.41 -11.01
CA ARG A 110 4.92 -10.64 -9.81
C ARG A 110 4.27 -9.27 -9.83
N LEU A 111 4.25 -8.64 -11.00
CA LEU A 111 3.60 -7.33 -11.15
C LEU A 111 2.08 -7.43 -11.03
N GLU A 112 1.47 -8.53 -11.45
CA GLU A 112 0.04 -8.72 -11.24
C GLU A 112 -0.28 -8.83 -9.75
N ALA A 113 0.57 -9.50 -8.99
CA ALA A 113 0.36 -9.65 -7.55
C ALA A 113 0.74 -8.40 -6.77
N ILE A 114 1.85 -7.77 -7.13
CA ILE A 114 2.38 -6.60 -6.44
C ILE A 114 2.76 -5.54 -7.48
N PRO A 115 1.78 -4.82 -8.03
CA PRO A 115 2.06 -3.93 -9.15
C PRO A 115 2.95 -2.74 -8.80
N HIS A 116 3.12 -2.43 -7.53
CA HIS A 116 3.98 -1.33 -7.10
C HIS A 116 5.40 -1.78 -6.78
N THR A 117 5.72 -3.07 -6.96
CA THR A 117 7.06 -3.54 -6.61
C THR A 117 8.12 -2.96 -7.52
N GLU A 118 9.28 -2.67 -6.93
CA GLU A 118 10.46 -2.24 -7.66
C GLU A 118 11.51 -3.34 -7.70
N LEU A 119 11.19 -4.52 -7.15
CA LEU A 119 12.14 -5.61 -6.99
C LEU A 119 11.62 -6.91 -7.56
N SER A 120 12.47 -7.61 -8.29
CA SER A 120 12.24 -9.02 -8.59
C SER A 120 12.49 -9.82 -7.33
N VAL A 121 12.15 -11.11 -7.34
CA VAL A 121 12.44 -11.98 -6.20
C VAL A 121 13.95 -12.01 -5.93
N GLU A 122 14.74 -12.15 -6.98
CA GLU A 122 16.21 -12.14 -6.86
C GLU A 122 16.71 -10.82 -6.29
N GLY A 123 16.16 -9.70 -6.76
CA GLY A 123 16.56 -8.39 -6.28
C GLY A 123 16.24 -8.20 -4.81
N LYS A 124 15.07 -8.70 -4.38
CA LYS A 124 14.69 -8.62 -2.98
C LYS A 124 15.64 -9.41 -2.10
N ILE A 125 16.03 -10.60 -2.55
CA ILE A 125 16.98 -11.43 -1.81
C ILE A 125 18.33 -10.72 -1.71
N GLU A 126 18.83 -10.19 -2.82
CA GLU A 126 20.10 -9.46 -2.82
C GLU A 126 20.08 -8.25 -1.89
N GLU A 127 18.99 -7.49 -1.90
CA GLU A 127 18.86 -6.33 -1.04
C GLU A 127 18.88 -6.73 0.44
N GLN A 128 18.19 -7.81 0.77
CA GLN A 128 18.18 -8.31 2.16
C GLN A 128 19.55 -8.77 2.59
N HIS A 129 20.29 -9.44 1.72
CA HIS A 129 21.65 -9.87 2.05
C HIS A 129 22.57 -8.68 2.23
N GLY A 130 22.42 -7.65 1.41
CA GLY A 130 23.20 -6.44 1.57
C GLY A 130 22.98 -5.74 2.91
N ARG A 131 21.76 -5.79 3.41
CA ARG A 131 21.43 -5.17 4.69
C ARG A 131 22.02 -5.90 5.89
N ARG A 132 22.40 -7.15 5.71
CA ARG A 132 22.97 -7.94 6.81
C ARG A 132 24.45 -7.72 7.01
N ARG A 133 25.09 -6.97 6.13
CA ARG A 133 26.52 -6.67 6.27
C ARG A 133 26.77 -5.46 7.17
#